data_a0ae1924edd22ba42897780eba9e8ea2
#
_entry.id   a0ae1924edd22ba42897780eba9e8ea2
#
_cell.length_a   1.000
_cell.length_b   1.000
_cell.length_c   1.000
_cell.angle_alpha   90.00
_cell.angle_beta   90.00
_cell.angle_gamma   90.00
#
_symmetry.space_group_name_H-M   'P 1'
#
loop_
_entity.id
_entity.type
_entity.pdbx_description
1 polymer ?
#
loop_
_entity_poly.entity_id
_entity_poly.type
_entity_poly.pdbx_seq_one_letter_code
_entity_poly.pdbx_strand_id
1 'polypeptide(L)'
;GRTKIVWVETPANPTCAVTDLAATAAVAHAAGARVVADSTLSTPVLCRPIEHGADLVMHSATKQLNGHADVLAGALVTARRDELWERVTHDRGYRGAVLGPFEAWLLLRGMRTLFLRVPRSSASAQRIAEWLTTHPAVSEVLYPGLPSHPGHAVAERQMSGGFGMMLSFRVEGGGDAAKRVAAGLRLFKNATSLGGVESLVEHRAPVEGPGTGVPDDLLRLSVGIEVVEDLLADLEQALPCGSDASRGGSHETDA
;
A
#
# COMPACT_ATOMS: atom_id res chain seq x y z
N GLY A 1 26.00 18.93 4.14
CA GLY A 1 25.11 19.08 3.00
C GLY A 1 23.89 19.96 3.33
N ARG A 2 23.10 20.31 2.31
CA ARG A 2 21.87 21.12 2.48
C ARG A 2 20.69 20.24 2.94
N THR A 3 20.71 18.94 2.58
CA THR A 3 19.68 17.97 2.97
C THR A 3 19.73 17.67 4.46
N LYS A 4 18.60 17.78 5.14
CA LYS A 4 18.46 17.52 6.58
C LYS A 4 17.64 16.27 6.87
N ILE A 5 16.70 15.95 5.98
CA ILE A 5 15.82 14.80 6.10
C ILE A 5 15.75 14.10 4.75
N VAL A 6 15.81 12.77 4.77
CA VAL A 6 15.45 11.87 3.69
C VAL A 6 14.19 11.15 4.13
N TRP A 7 13.09 11.41 3.41
CA TRP A 7 11.80 10.77 3.65
C TRP A 7 11.59 9.66 2.63
N VAL A 8 11.31 8.46 3.09
CA VAL A 8 11.06 7.30 2.23
C VAL A 8 9.75 6.63 2.58
N GLU A 9 9.03 6.16 1.57
CA GLU A 9 7.87 5.28 1.71
C GLU A 9 8.24 3.91 1.15
N THR A 10 7.99 2.83 1.93
CA THR A 10 8.33 1.48 1.48
C THR A 10 7.43 0.40 2.12
N PRO A 11 6.75 -0.43 1.29
CA PRO A 11 6.51 -0.25 -0.15
C PRO A 11 5.73 1.03 -0.46
N ALA A 12 5.92 1.60 -1.66
CA ALA A 12 5.28 2.85 -2.05
C ALA A 12 3.90 2.61 -2.71
N ASN A 13 2.93 3.45 -2.41
CA ASN A 13 1.60 3.42 -3.03
C ASN A 13 1.58 4.33 -4.28
N PRO A 14 1.08 3.89 -5.44
CA PRO A 14 0.44 2.58 -5.72
C PRO A 14 1.36 1.55 -6.34
N THR A 15 2.60 1.89 -6.67
CA THR A 15 3.51 1.08 -7.50
C THR A 15 4.17 -0.08 -6.76
N CYS A 16 4.00 -0.16 -5.45
CA CYS A 16 4.66 -1.14 -4.59
C CYS A 16 6.20 -1.10 -4.64
N ALA A 17 6.79 0.00 -5.11
CA ALA A 17 8.23 0.17 -5.16
C ALA A 17 8.85 0.02 -3.76
N VAL A 18 9.95 -0.74 -3.68
CA VAL A 18 10.62 -1.04 -2.42
C VAL A 18 11.95 -0.28 -2.35
N THR A 19 12.11 0.50 -1.28
CA THR A 19 13.35 1.21 -0.97
C THR A 19 14.16 0.39 0.03
N ASP A 20 15.47 0.20 -0.23
CA ASP A 20 16.39 -0.40 0.73
C ASP A 20 16.66 0.57 1.86
N LEU A 21 16.07 0.29 3.02
CA LEU A 21 16.14 1.13 4.21
C LEU A 21 17.57 1.25 4.74
N ALA A 22 18.31 0.16 4.82
CA ALA A 22 19.66 0.15 5.36
C ALA A 22 20.63 0.92 4.46
N ALA A 23 20.56 0.73 3.14
CA ALA A 23 21.37 1.47 2.19
C ALA A 23 21.03 2.97 2.22
N THR A 24 19.75 3.31 2.28
CA THR A 24 19.29 4.71 2.39
C THR A 24 19.79 5.36 3.68
N ALA A 25 19.69 4.67 4.81
CA ALA A 25 20.17 5.18 6.09
C ALA A 25 21.68 5.43 6.07
N ALA A 26 22.46 4.51 5.51
CA ALA A 26 23.92 4.67 5.39
C ALA A 26 24.30 5.94 4.61
N VAL A 27 23.67 6.17 3.44
CA VAL A 27 23.91 7.35 2.60
C VAL A 27 23.45 8.64 3.29
N ALA A 28 22.27 8.63 3.89
CA ALA A 28 21.70 9.80 4.56
C ALA A 28 22.56 10.23 5.76
N HIS A 29 22.95 9.26 6.61
CA HIS A 29 23.77 9.54 7.80
C HIS A 29 25.17 10.02 7.44
N ALA A 30 25.79 9.45 6.39
CA ALA A 30 27.08 9.95 5.88
C ALA A 30 27.01 11.42 5.41
N ALA A 31 25.84 11.86 4.95
CA ALA A 31 25.56 13.24 4.56
C ALA A 31 25.11 14.16 5.74
N GLY A 32 24.97 13.61 6.95
CA GLY A 32 24.47 14.32 8.13
C GLY A 32 22.96 14.59 8.09
N ALA A 33 22.21 13.79 7.33
CA ALA A 33 20.74 13.84 7.26
C ALA A 33 20.11 12.74 8.12
N ARG A 34 18.85 12.97 8.54
CA ARG A 34 18.01 11.99 9.23
C ARG A 34 17.14 11.23 8.24
N VAL A 35 16.84 9.98 8.55
CA VAL A 35 15.90 9.17 7.76
C VAL A 35 14.56 9.05 8.47
N VAL A 36 13.50 9.40 7.75
CA VAL A 36 12.11 9.17 8.17
C VAL A 36 11.51 8.15 7.23
N ALA A 37 11.04 7.04 7.76
CA ALA A 37 10.39 5.99 6.98
C ALA A 37 8.88 6.01 7.21
N ASP A 38 8.12 6.23 6.13
CA ASP A 38 6.69 5.91 6.13
C ASP A 38 6.53 4.38 5.98
N SER A 39 6.09 3.75 7.06
CA SER A 39 5.88 2.30 7.14
C SER A 39 4.39 1.95 7.27
N THR A 40 3.53 2.80 6.72
CA THR A 40 2.07 2.64 6.79
C THR A 40 1.61 1.31 6.20
N LEU A 41 2.16 0.90 5.06
CA LEU A 41 1.77 -0.34 4.37
C LEU A 41 2.34 -1.60 5.02
N SER A 42 3.55 -1.52 5.55
CA SER A 42 4.19 -2.66 6.20
C SER A 42 3.69 -2.88 7.63
N THR A 43 3.35 -1.84 8.33
CA THR A 43 3.09 -1.84 9.77
C THR A 43 4.28 -2.38 10.58
N PRO A 44 4.33 -2.25 11.91
CA PRO A 44 5.39 -2.87 12.71
C PRO A 44 5.34 -4.40 12.75
N VAL A 45 4.27 -5.00 12.18
CA VAL A 45 4.12 -6.46 12.09
C VAL A 45 5.06 -7.04 11.03
N LEU A 46 5.19 -6.36 9.88
CA LEU A 46 5.96 -6.87 8.74
C LEU A 46 7.33 -6.21 8.60
N CYS A 47 7.48 -4.94 9.01
CA CYS A 47 8.75 -4.22 8.93
C CYS A 47 8.91 -3.26 10.10
N ARG A 48 10.10 -3.21 10.66
CA ARG A 48 10.50 -2.26 11.72
C ARG A 48 11.67 -1.40 11.25
N PRO A 49 11.41 -0.29 10.54
CA PRO A 49 12.44 0.50 9.89
C PRO A 49 13.56 1.01 10.81
N ILE A 50 13.29 1.18 12.12
CA ILE A 50 14.31 1.53 13.11
C ILE A 50 15.44 0.48 13.16
N GLU A 51 15.11 -0.80 13.02
CA GLU A 51 16.11 -1.89 13.00
C GLU A 51 16.98 -1.85 11.73
N HIS A 52 16.54 -1.12 10.71
CA HIS A 52 17.24 -0.89 9.45
C HIS A 52 17.87 0.52 9.35
N GLY A 53 17.95 1.25 10.47
CA GLY A 53 18.65 2.52 10.55
C GLY A 53 17.78 3.78 10.37
N ALA A 54 16.47 3.67 10.23
CA ALA A 54 15.60 4.86 10.25
C ALA A 54 15.66 5.55 11.62
N ASP A 55 15.74 6.88 11.63
CA ASP A 55 15.72 7.69 12.84
C ASP A 55 14.29 7.85 13.39
N LEU A 56 13.34 8.01 12.48
CA LEU A 56 11.91 8.13 12.77
C LEU A 56 11.11 7.21 11.85
N VAL A 57 10.00 6.70 12.38
CA VAL A 57 9.01 5.96 11.61
C VAL A 57 7.67 6.68 11.72
N MET A 58 7.05 6.92 10.58
CA MET A 58 5.70 7.44 10.47
C MET A 58 4.73 6.32 10.08
N HIS A 59 3.56 6.35 10.65
CA HIS A 59 2.42 5.57 10.20
C HIS A 59 1.20 6.46 10.05
N SER A 60 0.52 6.38 8.92
CA SER A 60 -0.88 6.76 8.86
C SER A 60 -1.68 5.72 9.68
N ALA A 61 -1.91 6.03 10.94
CA ALA A 61 -2.64 5.14 11.84
C ALA A 61 -4.12 4.96 11.41
N THR A 62 -4.62 5.85 10.55
CA THR A 62 -5.88 5.73 9.81
C THR A 62 -6.02 4.40 9.07
N LYS A 63 -4.89 3.83 8.62
CA LYS A 63 -4.84 2.62 7.78
C LYS A 63 -4.85 1.35 8.64
N GLN A 64 -3.95 0.43 8.39
CA GLN A 64 -3.93 -0.88 9.06
C GLN A 64 -3.78 -0.83 10.59
N LEU A 65 -3.14 0.19 11.17
CA LEU A 65 -3.05 0.29 12.63
C LEU A 65 -4.44 0.34 13.26
N ASN A 66 -5.31 1.20 12.76
CA ASN A 66 -6.72 1.20 13.14
C ASN A 66 -7.49 0.03 12.49
N GLY A 67 -7.44 -0.08 11.16
CA GLY A 67 -7.95 -1.20 10.37
C GLY A 67 -9.48 -1.26 10.21
N HIS A 68 -10.23 -0.26 10.69
CA HIS A 68 -11.69 -0.28 10.69
C HIS A 68 -12.34 0.94 9.99
N ALA A 69 -11.52 1.76 9.30
CA ALA A 69 -11.97 2.92 8.51
C ALA A 69 -12.79 3.98 9.29
N ASP A 70 -12.65 4.05 10.61
CA ASP A 70 -13.44 4.88 11.51
C ASP A 70 -12.61 5.91 12.30
N VAL A 71 -11.28 6.03 12.03
CA VAL A 71 -10.38 6.98 12.69
C VAL A 71 -9.41 7.61 11.70
N LEU A 72 -9.23 8.92 11.80
CA LEU A 72 -8.11 9.65 11.20
C LEU A 72 -7.04 9.87 12.25
N ALA A 73 -5.86 9.25 12.07
CA ALA A 73 -4.78 9.33 13.04
C ALA A 73 -3.41 9.18 12.39
N GLY A 74 -2.40 9.78 13.00
CA GLY A 74 -0.99 9.58 12.69
C GLY A 74 -0.22 9.09 13.91
N ALA A 75 0.84 8.33 13.68
CA ALA A 75 1.76 7.93 14.73
C ALA A 75 3.21 8.16 14.26
N LEU A 76 4.02 8.71 15.17
CA LEU A 76 5.46 8.82 15.00
C LEU A 76 6.15 7.97 16.06
N VAL A 77 7.19 7.27 15.66
CA VAL A 77 8.02 6.42 16.53
C VAL A 77 9.48 6.80 16.34
N THR A 78 10.24 6.85 17.41
CA THR A 78 11.69 7.13 17.37
C THR A 78 12.49 6.05 18.06
N ALA A 79 13.70 5.82 17.57
CA ALA A 79 14.70 5.00 18.24
C ALA A 79 15.34 5.72 19.43
N ARG A 80 15.38 7.06 19.41
CA ARG A 80 16.09 7.89 20.39
C ARG A 80 15.29 9.12 20.76
N ARG A 81 15.26 9.43 22.06
CA ARG A 81 14.72 10.67 22.58
C ARG A 81 15.83 11.73 22.59
N ASP A 82 16.07 12.31 21.41
CA ASP A 82 17.05 13.37 21.22
C ASP A 82 16.33 14.73 21.04
N GLU A 83 17.09 15.79 20.79
CA GLU A 83 16.59 17.16 20.59
C GLU A 83 15.51 17.23 19.47
N LEU A 84 15.66 16.43 18.40
CA LEU A 84 14.63 16.37 17.33
C LEU A 84 13.32 15.81 17.88
N TRP A 85 13.37 14.76 18.68
CA TRP A 85 12.17 14.19 19.28
C TRP A 85 11.50 15.11 20.31
N GLU A 86 12.30 15.82 21.09
CA GLU A 86 11.78 16.84 22.01
C GLU A 86 11.03 17.94 21.27
N ARG A 87 11.59 18.44 20.17
CA ARG A 87 10.92 19.42 19.31
C ARG A 87 9.63 18.86 18.68
N VAL A 88 9.64 17.63 18.17
CA VAL A 88 8.44 16.98 17.63
C VAL A 88 7.36 16.88 18.69
N THR A 89 7.72 16.46 19.91
CA THR A 89 6.78 16.33 21.03
C THR A 89 6.21 17.68 21.46
N HIS A 90 7.07 18.70 21.55
CA HIS A 90 6.67 20.07 21.83
C HIS A 90 5.71 20.60 20.77
N ASP A 91 6.10 20.53 19.49
CA ASP A 91 5.27 21.01 18.38
C ASP A 91 3.91 20.32 18.33
N ARG A 92 3.86 19.01 18.56
CA ARG A 92 2.59 18.27 18.65
C ARG A 92 1.66 18.88 19.71
N GLY A 93 2.18 19.16 20.89
CA GLY A 93 1.38 19.71 21.99
C GLY A 93 0.90 21.15 21.71
N TYR A 94 1.81 22.01 21.26
CA TYR A 94 1.50 23.44 21.09
C TYR A 94 0.75 23.76 19.79
N ARG A 95 0.93 22.96 18.72
CA ARG A 95 0.20 23.14 17.45
C ARG A 95 -1.13 22.42 17.40
N GLY A 96 -1.46 21.64 18.44
CA GLY A 96 -2.75 20.97 18.56
C GLY A 96 -2.92 19.73 17.70
N ALA A 97 -1.84 19.15 17.14
CA ALA A 97 -1.90 17.89 16.40
C ALA A 97 -2.02 16.69 17.36
N VAL A 98 -3.02 16.72 18.20
CA VAL A 98 -3.33 15.67 19.20
C VAL A 98 -4.65 15.02 18.90
N LEU A 99 -4.67 13.69 19.06
CA LEU A 99 -5.85 12.87 18.85
C LEU A 99 -6.87 13.12 19.98
N GLY A 100 -8.15 13.18 19.65
CA GLY A 100 -9.22 13.22 20.64
C GLY A 100 -9.29 11.91 21.44
N PRO A 101 -9.86 11.93 22.65
CA PRO A 101 -9.95 10.73 23.51
C PRO A 101 -10.70 9.56 22.86
N PHE A 102 -11.75 9.86 22.13
CA PHE A 102 -12.56 8.85 21.45
C PHE A 102 -11.81 8.19 20.30
N GLU A 103 -11.17 8.99 19.46
CA GLU A 103 -10.32 8.50 18.35
C GLU A 103 -9.13 7.70 18.88
N ALA A 104 -8.53 8.14 19.98
CA ALA A 104 -7.43 7.42 20.63
C ALA A 104 -7.89 6.05 21.16
N TRP A 105 -9.09 5.99 21.72
CA TRP A 105 -9.69 4.75 22.21
C TRP A 105 -10.01 3.79 21.05
N LEU A 106 -10.61 4.27 19.95
CA LEU A 106 -10.88 3.48 18.75
C LEU A 106 -9.57 2.92 18.14
N LEU A 107 -8.56 3.77 17.99
CA LEU A 107 -7.25 3.35 17.49
C LEU A 107 -6.64 2.25 18.38
N LEU A 108 -6.62 2.45 19.69
CA LEU A 108 -6.11 1.45 20.63
C LEU A 108 -6.88 0.14 20.54
N ARG A 109 -8.20 0.21 20.37
CA ARG A 109 -9.07 -0.96 20.17
C ARG A 109 -8.73 -1.68 18.86
N GLY A 110 -8.58 -0.95 17.76
CA GLY A 110 -8.20 -1.49 16.46
C GLY A 110 -6.83 -2.19 16.48
N MET A 111 -5.86 -1.60 17.16
CA MET A 111 -4.50 -2.17 17.31
C MET A 111 -4.49 -3.53 18.02
N ARG A 112 -5.46 -3.85 18.86
CA ARG A 112 -5.52 -5.15 19.56
C ARG A 112 -5.65 -6.35 18.64
N THR A 113 -6.15 -6.15 17.41
CA THR A 113 -6.29 -7.20 16.39
C THR A 113 -5.27 -7.08 15.26
N LEU A 114 -4.32 -6.16 15.36
CA LEU A 114 -3.34 -5.88 14.31
C LEU A 114 -2.57 -7.13 13.88
N PHE A 115 -2.07 -7.90 14.85
CA PHE A 115 -1.29 -9.11 14.62
C PHE A 115 -2.11 -10.32 14.09
N LEU A 116 -3.43 -10.20 14.03
CA LEU A 116 -4.31 -11.15 13.36
C LEU A 116 -4.65 -10.68 11.94
N ARG A 117 -4.96 -9.39 11.79
CA ARG A 117 -5.42 -8.83 10.52
C ARG A 117 -4.30 -8.73 9.48
N VAL A 118 -3.14 -8.22 9.88
CA VAL A 118 -2.02 -8.00 8.95
C VAL A 118 -1.50 -9.29 8.33
N PRO A 119 -1.19 -10.37 9.08
CA PRO A 119 -0.78 -11.63 8.46
C PRO A 119 -1.87 -12.23 7.57
N ARG A 120 -3.15 -12.15 7.98
CA ARG A 120 -4.26 -12.67 7.19
C ARG A 120 -4.39 -11.95 5.86
N SER A 121 -4.45 -10.64 5.86
CA SER A 121 -4.57 -9.83 4.63
C SER A 121 -3.34 -9.96 3.73
N SER A 122 -2.14 -10.04 4.31
CA SER A 122 -0.90 -10.25 3.55
C SER A 122 -0.86 -11.62 2.87
N ALA A 123 -1.27 -12.69 3.57
CA ALA A 123 -1.35 -14.03 2.97
C ALA A 123 -2.39 -14.10 1.83
N SER A 124 -3.53 -13.43 2.00
CA SER A 124 -4.53 -13.33 0.93
C SER A 124 -4.02 -12.53 -0.26
N ALA A 125 -3.30 -11.42 -0.01
CA ALA A 125 -2.70 -10.61 -1.08
C ALA A 125 -1.63 -11.39 -1.87
N GLN A 126 -0.81 -12.21 -1.20
CA GLN A 126 0.16 -13.08 -1.86
C GLN A 126 -0.53 -14.04 -2.83
N ARG A 127 -1.57 -14.74 -2.39
CA ARG A 127 -2.31 -15.69 -3.22
C ARG A 127 -3.00 -15.01 -4.41
N ILE A 128 -3.57 -13.83 -4.20
CA ILE A 128 -4.18 -13.02 -5.26
C ILE A 128 -3.12 -12.57 -6.27
N ALA A 129 -1.97 -12.09 -5.81
CA ALA A 129 -0.88 -11.66 -6.68
C ALA A 129 -0.35 -12.83 -7.54
N GLU A 130 -0.12 -14.00 -6.95
CA GLU A 130 0.29 -15.20 -7.67
C GLU A 130 -0.73 -15.63 -8.72
N TRP A 131 -2.02 -15.65 -8.38
CA TRP A 131 -3.09 -15.98 -9.32
C TRP A 131 -3.17 -14.98 -10.48
N LEU A 132 -3.08 -13.68 -10.19
CA LEU A 132 -3.11 -12.63 -11.22
C LEU A 132 -1.96 -12.75 -12.23
N THR A 133 -0.77 -13.25 -11.82
CA THR A 133 0.34 -13.45 -12.77
C THR A 133 0.05 -14.50 -13.85
N THR A 134 -0.94 -15.34 -13.65
CA THR A 134 -1.33 -16.38 -14.60
C THR A 134 -2.58 -16.02 -15.43
N HIS A 135 -3.22 -14.88 -15.11
CA HIS A 135 -4.47 -14.51 -15.75
C HIS A 135 -4.23 -13.77 -17.08
N PRO A 136 -4.86 -14.20 -18.20
CA PRO A 136 -4.57 -13.67 -19.53
C PRO A 136 -4.96 -12.19 -19.75
N ALA A 137 -5.87 -11.66 -18.92
CA ALA A 137 -6.26 -10.24 -18.97
C ALA A 137 -5.37 -9.32 -18.12
N VAL A 138 -4.28 -9.84 -17.55
CA VAL A 138 -3.36 -9.07 -16.70
C VAL A 138 -1.98 -9.04 -17.35
N SER A 139 -1.49 -7.83 -17.63
CA SER A 139 -0.18 -7.63 -18.26
C SER A 139 0.97 -7.54 -17.25
N GLU A 140 0.69 -7.07 -16.04
CA GLU A 140 1.71 -6.86 -15.02
C GLU A 140 1.10 -6.93 -13.61
N VAL A 141 1.82 -7.51 -12.67
CA VAL A 141 1.45 -7.51 -11.24
C VAL A 141 2.58 -6.90 -10.43
N LEU A 142 2.27 -5.87 -9.66
CA LEU A 142 3.19 -5.15 -8.80
C LEU A 142 2.94 -5.55 -7.34
N TYR A 143 3.75 -6.47 -6.84
CA TYR A 143 3.67 -6.94 -5.46
C TYR A 143 5.02 -7.42 -4.96
N PRO A 144 5.56 -6.90 -3.84
CA PRO A 144 6.91 -7.22 -3.37
C PRO A 144 7.14 -8.70 -3.04
N GLY A 145 6.08 -9.46 -2.80
CA GLY A 145 6.13 -10.90 -2.53
C GLY A 145 6.33 -11.78 -3.77
N LEU A 146 6.28 -11.20 -4.97
CA LEU A 146 6.55 -11.97 -6.20
C LEU A 146 8.05 -11.94 -6.53
N PRO A 147 8.67 -13.09 -6.86
CA PRO A 147 10.08 -13.14 -7.27
C PRO A 147 10.39 -12.27 -8.49
N SER A 148 9.40 -12.00 -9.34
CA SER A 148 9.53 -11.12 -10.51
C SER A 148 9.57 -9.62 -10.16
N HIS A 149 9.19 -9.24 -8.95
CA HIS A 149 9.18 -7.85 -8.54
C HIS A 149 10.62 -7.32 -8.37
N PRO A 150 10.98 -6.16 -8.95
CA PRO A 150 12.36 -5.65 -8.91
C PRO A 150 12.93 -5.46 -7.50
N GLY A 151 12.06 -5.15 -6.53
CA GLY A 151 12.43 -4.96 -5.12
C GLY A 151 12.29 -6.20 -4.25
N HIS A 152 11.98 -7.38 -4.79
CA HIS A 152 11.71 -8.60 -4.01
C HIS A 152 12.84 -8.95 -3.05
N ALA A 153 14.07 -9.02 -3.53
CA ALA A 153 15.24 -9.35 -2.69
C ALA A 153 15.49 -8.33 -1.56
N VAL A 154 15.13 -7.07 -1.77
CA VAL A 154 15.18 -6.04 -0.71
C VAL A 154 14.06 -6.27 0.29
N ALA A 155 12.84 -6.52 -0.20
CA ALA A 155 11.69 -6.81 0.66
C ALA A 155 11.94 -8.04 1.56
N GLU A 156 12.48 -9.13 1.02
CA GLU A 156 12.84 -10.33 1.81
C GLU A 156 13.83 -10.05 2.94
N ARG A 157 14.77 -9.11 2.74
CA ARG A 157 15.77 -8.78 3.77
C ARG A 157 15.21 -7.90 4.89
N GLN A 158 14.22 -7.05 4.60
CA GLN A 158 13.75 -6.04 5.55
C GLN A 158 12.32 -6.27 6.05
N MET A 159 11.59 -7.23 5.47
CA MET A 159 10.24 -7.59 5.88
C MET A 159 10.22 -9.03 6.40
N SER A 160 9.27 -9.33 7.27
CA SER A 160 9.09 -10.66 7.84
C SER A 160 7.60 -10.99 8.00
N GLY A 161 7.22 -12.24 7.74
CA GLY A 161 5.84 -12.70 7.89
C GLY A 161 4.88 -12.28 6.78
N GLY A 162 5.42 -11.75 5.66
CA GLY A 162 4.67 -11.36 4.48
C GLY A 162 5.10 -10.00 3.90
N PHE A 163 4.42 -9.57 2.84
CA PHE A 163 4.81 -8.41 2.04
C PHE A 163 3.74 -7.30 1.98
N GLY A 164 2.72 -7.40 2.84
CA GLY A 164 1.65 -6.42 2.94
C GLY A 164 0.37 -6.82 2.21
N MET A 165 -0.67 -6.03 2.43
CA MET A 165 -2.02 -6.28 1.89
C MET A 165 -2.30 -5.53 0.59
N MET A 166 -1.41 -4.64 0.18
CA MET A 166 -1.58 -3.84 -1.03
C MET A 166 -0.82 -4.48 -2.19
N LEU A 167 -1.49 -4.61 -3.30
CA LEU A 167 -0.89 -4.95 -4.59
C LEU A 167 -1.53 -4.10 -5.69
N SER A 168 -0.84 -3.96 -6.80
CA SER A 168 -1.39 -3.34 -8.00
C SER A 168 -1.20 -4.26 -9.20
N PHE A 169 -2.07 -4.14 -10.17
CA PHE A 169 -1.94 -4.87 -11.42
C PHE A 169 -2.45 -4.04 -12.60
N ARG A 170 -1.97 -4.37 -13.78
CA ARG A 170 -2.36 -3.71 -15.02
C ARG A 170 -3.29 -4.61 -15.82
N VAL A 171 -4.36 -4.02 -16.35
CA VAL A 171 -5.38 -4.75 -17.09
C VAL A 171 -5.13 -4.59 -18.59
N GLU A 172 -5.13 -5.70 -19.33
CA GLU A 172 -5.08 -5.67 -20.78
C GLU A 172 -6.28 -4.91 -21.37
N GLY A 173 -6.03 -4.04 -22.34
CA GLY A 173 -7.07 -3.21 -22.98
C GLY A 173 -7.18 -1.79 -22.41
N GLY A 174 -6.20 -1.35 -21.62
CA GLY A 174 -6.03 0.05 -21.19
C GLY A 174 -7.02 0.53 -20.15
N GLY A 175 -7.07 1.85 -19.93
CA GLY A 175 -7.82 2.47 -18.85
C GLY A 175 -9.33 2.19 -18.84
N ASP A 176 -9.95 2.04 -20.01
CA ASP A 176 -11.38 1.72 -20.05
C ASP A 176 -11.67 0.27 -19.66
N ALA A 177 -10.74 -0.67 -19.95
CA ALA A 177 -10.83 -2.03 -19.45
C ALA A 177 -10.68 -2.05 -17.92
N ALA A 178 -9.69 -1.34 -17.37
CA ALA A 178 -9.50 -1.20 -15.94
C ALA A 178 -10.74 -0.66 -15.22
N LYS A 179 -11.39 0.38 -15.78
CA LYS A 179 -12.65 0.92 -15.24
C LYS A 179 -13.78 -0.11 -15.23
N ARG A 180 -13.92 -0.89 -16.32
CA ARG A 180 -14.94 -1.95 -16.37
C ARG A 180 -14.68 -3.03 -15.32
N VAL A 181 -13.44 -3.48 -15.17
CA VAL A 181 -13.06 -4.44 -14.12
C VAL A 181 -13.40 -3.89 -12.75
N ALA A 182 -12.97 -2.66 -12.43
CA ALA A 182 -13.25 -2.05 -11.12
C ALA A 182 -14.75 -1.91 -10.84
N ALA A 183 -15.56 -1.62 -11.87
CA ALA A 183 -17.01 -1.52 -11.75
C ALA A 183 -17.72 -2.89 -11.67
N GLY A 184 -17.10 -3.95 -12.20
CA GLY A 184 -17.65 -5.31 -12.21
C GLY A 184 -17.44 -6.08 -10.89
N LEU A 185 -16.49 -5.64 -10.06
CA LEU A 185 -16.22 -6.25 -8.77
C LEU A 185 -17.38 -6.05 -7.79
N ARG A 186 -17.69 -7.06 -7.00
CA ARG A 186 -18.83 -7.10 -6.08
C ARG A 186 -18.41 -7.12 -4.61
N LEU A 187 -17.33 -7.82 -4.29
CA LEU A 187 -16.75 -7.89 -2.96
C LEU A 187 -15.73 -6.78 -2.75
N PHE A 188 -14.82 -6.58 -3.68
CA PHE A 188 -13.95 -5.41 -3.66
C PHE A 188 -14.77 -4.14 -3.86
N LYS A 189 -14.81 -3.28 -2.85
CA LYS A 189 -15.50 -1.99 -2.96
C LYS A 189 -14.66 -1.01 -3.76
N ASN A 190 -15.27 -0.37 -4.77
CA ASN A 190 -14.59 0.68 -5.52
C ASN A 190 -14.56 1.97 -4.68
N ALA A 191 -13.45 2.18 -4.00
CA ALA A 191 -13.27 3.30 -3.08
C ALA A 191 -11.80 3.64 -2.89
N THR A 192 -11.55 4.88 -2.50
CA THR A 192 -10.25 5.35 -2.03
C THR A 192 -9.89 4.73 -0.68
N SER A 193 -8.67 4.99 -0.20
CA SER A 193 -8.14 4.46 1.05
C SER A 193 -7.61 3.03 0.93
N LEU A 194 -7.17 2.46 2.04
CA LEU A 194 -6.58 1.11 2.13
C LEU A 194 -6.44 0.66 3.58
N GLY A 195 -6.17 -0.62 3.79
CA GLY A 195 -5.74 -1.14 5.08
C GLY A 195 -6.88 -1.42 6.08
N GLY A 196 -8.13 -1.40 5.60
CA GLY A 196 -9.29 -1.85 6.37
C GLY A 196 -9.41 -3.38 6.41
N VAL A 197 -10.46 -3.85 7.10
CA VAL A 197 -10.87 -5.25 7.12
C VAL A 197 -11.59 -5.65 5.83
N GLU A 198 -12.09 -4.67 5.08
CA GLU A 198 -12.79 -4.84 3.81
C GLU A 198 -11.83 -4.66 2.64
N SER A 199 -12.00 -5.47 1.61
CA SER A 199 -11.24 -5.37 0.37
C SER A 199 -11.71 -4.20 -0.50
N LEU A 200 -10.75 -3.41 -1.01
CA LEU A 200 -11.00 -2.25 -1.85
C LEU A 200 -10.26 -2.38 -3.18
N VAL A 201 -10.87 -1.82 -4.22
CA VAL A 201 -10.23 -1.58 -5.52
C VAL A 201 -10.25 -0.09 -5.85
N GLU A 202 -9.21 0.40 -6.49
CA GLU A 202 -9.16 1.79 -6.95
C GLU A 202 -8.42 1.88 -8.28
N HIS A 203 -9.05 2.53 -9.27
CA HIS A 203 -8.40 2.93 -10.52
C HIS A 203 -7.54 4.17 -10.24
N ARG A 204 -6.21 4.01 -10.27
CA ARG A 204 -5.29 5.01 -9.70
C ARG A 204 -5.00 6.20 -10.61
N ALA A 205 -4.90 6.01 -11.92
CA ALA A 205 -4.49 7.08 -12.84
C ALA A 205 -5.31 8.39 -12.70
N PRO A 206 -6.65 8.36 -12.59
CA PRO A 206 -7.42 9.60 -12.40
C PRO A 206 -7.17 10.29 -11.05
N VAL A 207 -6.79 9.53 -10.03
CA VAL A 207 -6.55 10.03 -8.66
C VAL A 207 -5.18 10.68 -8.56
N GLU A 208 -4.17 10.06 -9.17
CA GLU A 208 -2.80 10.58 -9.16
C GLU A 208 -2.64 11.80 -10.08
N GLY A 209 -3.41 11.87 -11.16
CA GLY A 209 -3.37 12.95 -12.11
C GLY A 209 -2.26 12.82 -13.17
N PRO A 210 -2.27 13.72 -14.17
CA PRO A 210 -1.32 13.68 -15.28
C PRO A 210 0.12 13.99 -14.79
N GLY A 211 1.09 13.28 -15.38
CA GLY A 211 2.52 13.52 -15.13
C GLY A 211 3.13 12.73 -13.98
N THR A 212 2.35 11.91 -13.27
CA THR A 212 2.86 11.06 -12.18
C THR A 212 3.52 9.78 -12.66
N GLY A 213 3.33 9.42 -13.95
CA GLY A 213 3.86 8.16 -14.52
C GLY A 213 3.07 6.92 -14.12
N VAL A 214 1.96 7.06 -13.41
CA VAL A 214 1.07 5.93 -13.10
C VAL A 214 0.31 5.52 -14.37
N PRO A 215 0.41 4.24 -14.79
CA PRO A 215 -0.29 3.75 -15.99
C PRO A 215 -1.80 3.91 -15.86
N ASP A 216 -2.47 4.22 -16.99
CA ASP A 216 -3.91 4.44 -17.03
C ASP A 216 -4.74 3.16 -16.83
N ASP A 217 -4.12 2.01 -17.01
CA ASP A 217 -4.69 0.67 -16.82
C ASP A 217 -4.42 0.08 -15.43
N LEU A 218 -3.82 0.86 -14.52
CA LEU A 218 -3.44 0.37 -13.20
C LEU A 218 -4.62 0.35 -12.23
N LEU A 219 -4.90 -0.83 -11.70
CA LEU A 219 -5.78 -1.05 -10.55
C LEU A 219 -4.96 -1.36 -9.31
N ARG A 220 -5.27 -0.70 -8.19
CA ARG A 220 -4.70 -1.00 -6.89
C ARG A 220 -5.74 -1.73 -6.04
N LEU A 221 -5.35 -2.86 -5.45
CA LEU A 221 -6.13 -3.58 -4.46
C LEU A 221 -5.59 -3.29 -3.05
N SER A 222 -6.51 -3.12 -2.12
CA SER A 222 -6.26 -3.22 -0.69
C SER A 222 -7.01 -4.45 -0.20
N VAL A 223 -6.30 -5.52 0.09
CA VAL A 223 -6.90 -6.81 0.46
C VAL A 223 -7.25 -6.82 1.94
N GLY A 224 -8.49 -7.13 2.25
CA GLY A 224 -9.02 -7.26 3.60
C GLY A 224 -8.79 -8.64 4.22
N ILE A 225 -9.73 -9.06 5.05
CA ILE A 225 -9.64 -10.33 5.79
C ILE A 225 -10.71 -11.34 5.39
N GLU A 226 -11.44 -11.09 4.32
CA GLU A 226 -12.46 -11.97 3.77
C GLU A 226 -11.85 -13.33 3.37
N VAL A 227 -12.70 -14.27 3.03
CA VAL A 227 -12.28 -15.56 2.48
C VAL A 227 -11.63 -15.35 1.13
N VAL A 228 -10.36 -15.75 0.99
CA VAL A 228 -9.59 -15.45 -0.22
C VAL A 228 -10.13 -16.12 -1.47
N GLU A 229 -10.76 -17.26 -1.35
CA GLU A 229 -11.45 -17.98 -2.43
C GLU A 229 -12.59 -17.13 -3.02
N ASP A 230 -13.33 -16.43 -2.17
CA ASP A 230 -14.41 -15.54 -2.60
C ASP A 230 -13.85 -14.30 -3.32
N LEU A 231 -12.72 -13.74 -2.82
CA LEU A 231 -12.04 -12.64 -3.47
C LEU A 231 -11.48 -13.03 -4.86
N LEU A 232 -10.93 -14.22 -4.98
CA LEU A 232 -10.46 -14.76 -6.26
C LEU A 232 -11.63 -14.96 -7.25
N ALA A 233 -12.75 -15.51 -6.78
CA ALA A 233 -13.95 -15.67 -7.59
C ALA A 233 -14.53 -14.32 -8.05
N ASP A 234 -14.44 -13.28 -7.20
CA ASP A 234 -14.87 -11.94 -7.55
C ASP A 234 -13.97 -11.30 -8.62
N LEU A 235 -12.67 -11.51 -8.55
CA LEU A 235 -11.73 -11.08 -9.58
C LEU A 235 -11.94 -11.83 -10.89
N GLU A 236 -12.11 -13.15 -10.84
CA GLU A 236 -12.33 -14.00 -12.03
C GLU A 236 -13.56 -13.56 -12.81
N GLN A 237 -14.67 -13.27 -12.13
CA GLN A 237 -15.92 -12.88 -12.81
C GLN A 237 -15.87 -11.44 -13.37
N ALA A 238 -14.97 -10.57 -12.88
CA ALA A 238 -14.84 -9.20 -13.32
C ALA A 238 -13.78 -9.02 -14.42
N LEU A 239 -12.76 -9.86 -14.44
CA LEU A 239 -11.72 -9.84 -15.48
C LEU A 239 -12.24 -10.47 -16.79
N PRO A 240 -11.95 -9.88 -17.97
CA PRO A 240 -12.43 -10.42 -19.24
C PRO A 240 -11.80 -11.80 -19.50
N CYS A 241 -12.65 -12.76 -19.92
CA CYS A 241 -12.13 -14.01 -20.45
C CYS A 241 -11.36 -13.72 -21.76
N GLY A 242 -10.20 -14.35 -21.95
CA GLY A 242 -9.23 -14.05 -23.03
C GLY A 242 -9.72 -14.07 -24.48
N SER A 243 -11.02 -14.30 -24.72
CA SER A 243 -11.65 -14.26 -26.05
C SER A 243 -12.29 -12.91 -26.44
N ASP A 244 -12.47 -11.99 -25.50
CA ASP A 244 -13.15 -10.70 -25.75
C ASP A 244 -12.21 -9.50 -26.02
N ALA A 245 -10.91 -9.69 -25.87
CA ALA A 245 -9.91 -8.63 -26.10
C ALA A 245 -9.81 -8.15 -27.56
N SER A 246 -10.44 -8.86 -28.52
CA SER A 246 -10.38 -8.56 -29.96
C SER A 246 -11.60 -7.83 -30.55
N ARG A 247 -12.62 -7.52 -29.75
CA ARG A 247 -13.88 -6.93 -30.26
C ARG A 247 -14.08 -5.43 -29.98
N GLY A 248 -13.08 -4.73 -29.51
CA GLY A 248 -13.16 -3.29 -29.19
C GLY A 248 -12.56 -2.36 -30.23
N GLY A 249 -12.84 -2.55 -31.52
CA GLY A 249 -12.27 -1.67 -32.54
C GLY A 249 -12.97 -1.76 -33.89
N SER A 250 -14.21 -1.30 -33.98
CA SER A 250 -14.80 -0.79 -35.26
C SER A 250 -16.20 -0.23 -35.00
N HIS A 251 -16.32 1.02 -34.61
CA HIS A 251 -17.46 1.82 -35.01
C HIS A 251 -16.98 2.67 -36.17
N GLU A 252 -17.21 2.15 -37.37
CA GLU A 252 -17.27 2.94 -38.59
C GLU A 252 -18.36 3.99 -38.41
N THR A 253 -17.96 5.24 -38.58
CA THR A 253 -18.85 6.35 -38.87
C THR A 253 -19.20 6.27 -40.35
N ASP A 254 -20.42 5.90 -40.66
CA ASP A 254 -21.03 6.15 -41.94
C ASP A 254 -22.30 6.98 -41.78
N ALA A 255 -22.34 8.05 -42.60
CA ALA A 255 -23.40 8.99 -42.96
C ALA A 255 -23.73 10.11 -41.94
#